data_979bba611d42d315f261de734d0fcdb5
#
_entry.id   979bba611d42d315f261de734d0fcdb5
#
_cell.length_a   1.000
_cell.length_b   1.000
_cell.length_c   1.000
_cell.angle_alpha   90.00
_cell.angle_beta   90.00
_cell.angle_gamma   90.00
#
_symmetry.space_group_name_H-M   'P 1'
#
loop_
_entity.id
_entity.type
_entity.pdbx_description
1 polymer ?
#
loop_
_entity_poly.entity_id
_entity_poly.type
_entity_poly.pdbx_seq_one_letter_code
_entity_poly.pdbx_strand_id
1 'polypeptide(L)'
;MSQTLKIMSFNLRVDNTGDGINSFTNRFHRVVEVLEQEKPDLVGFQEVTQGMRDRLRDQLPGYTVQGCGREKNYHGESMLIAYRTDAVELISLENIWLSPTPHVAGSTFGGDQSGCPRMFTSALVKHNDVPLPFYFINTHLDHVGKDARYLGAMQLVQYISSHREYFILTGDFNATPDAREIGLITKALEARGAVDCTAELGGTFHNFGRLAPEKRVKIDYVFTDGKCESAYVVEDIPVEGQFYSDHNAVCAFVTLD
;
A
#
# COMPACT_ATOMS: atom_id res chain seq x y z
N MET A 1 -3.95 -27.86 -4.24
CA MET A 1 -4.80 -27.04 -3.35
C MET A 1 -4.31 -25.61 -3.50
N SER A 2 -5.16 -24.68 -3.87
CA SER A 2 -4.81 -23.25 -3.92
C SER A 2 -4.48 -22.81 -2.48
N GLN A 3 -3.36 -22.12 -2.33
CA GLN A 3 -2.93 -21.63 -1.02
C GLN A 3 -3.36 -20.16 -0.88
N THR A 4 -3.77 -19.81 0.32
CA THR A 4 -4.19 -18.45 0.67
C THR A 4 -2.96 -17.63 1.01
N LEU A 5 -2.79 -16.51 0.31
CA LEU A 5 -1.74 -15.52 0.56
C LEU A 5 -2.19 -14.53 1.64
N LYS A 6 -1.30 -14.15 2.53
CA LYS A 6 -1.53 -13.07 3.48
C LYS A 6 -0.91 -11.78 2.93
N ILE A 7 -1.76 -10.80 2.64
CA ILE A 7 -1.41 -9.52 2.04
C ILE A 7 -1.56 -8.43 3.09
N MET A 8 -0.62 -7.48 3.13
CA MET A 8 -0.68 -6.34 4.04
C MET A 8 -0.55 -5.01 3.27
N SER A 9 -1.38 -4.03 3.59
CA SER A 9 -1.16 -2.61 3.26
C SER A 9 -0.78 -1.87 4.53
N PHE A 10 0.32 -1.12 4.50
CA PHE A 10 0.88 -0.52 5.71
C PHE A 10 1.51 0.86 5.43
N ASN A 11 0.76 1.92 5.68
CA ASN A 11 1.32 3.27 5.72
C ASN A 11 2.20 3.38 6.97
N LEU A 12 3.52 3.58 6.75
CA LEU A 12 4.50 3.64 7.81
C LEU A 12 4.61 5.02 8.46
N ARG A 13 3.88 6.01 8.00
CA ARG A 13 4.09 7.41 8.39
C ARG A 13 5.54 7.84 8.19
N VAL A 14 5.76 8.89 7.44
CA VAL A 14 7.08 9.48 7.17
C VAL A 14 7.87 9.72 8.47
N ASP A 15 9.19 9.57 8.42
CA ASP A 15 10.03 9.89 9.57
C ASP A 15 10.06 11.41 9.80
N ASN A 16 9.35 11.84 10.83
CA ASN A 16 9.24 13.24 11.22
C ASN A 16 9.63 13.38 12.71
N THR A 17 10.67 14.13 12.98
CA THR A 17 11.14 14.40 14.36
C THR A 17 10.09 15.10 15.21
N GLY A 18 9.16 15.86 14.61
CA GLY A 18 8.02 16.48 15.28
C GLY A 18 7.02 15.48 15.88
N ASP A 19 7.03 14.22 15.44
CA ASP A 19 6.21 13.14 16.01
C ASP A 19 6.79 12.60 17.35
N GLY A 20 7.96 13.08 17.78
CA GLY A 20 8.58 12.76 19.07
C GLY A 20 8.88 11.27 19.22
N ILE A 21 8.32 10.62 20.24
CA ILE A 21 8.51 9.17 20.47
C ILE A 21 7.95 8.33 19.31
N ASN A 22 7.01 8.89 18.55
CA ASN A 22 6.38 8.26 17.38
C ASN A 22 7.10 8.57 16.07
N SER A 23 8.27 9.26 16.06
CA SER A 23 9.09 9.33 14.84
C SER A 23 9.52 7.93 14.41
N PHE A 24 9.62 7.67 13.10
CA PHE A 24 9.96 6.34 12.59
C PHE A 24 11.27 5.81 13.18
N THR A 25 12.27 6.67 13.30
CA THR A 25 13.55 6.32 13.92
C THR A 25 13.38 5.70 15.31
N ASN A 26 12.46 6.21 16.13
CA ASN A 26 12.21 5.71 17.47
C ASN A 26 11.35 4.44 17.51
N ARG A 27 10.32 4.35 16.61
CA ARG A 27 9.32 3.26 16.62
C ARG A 27 9.60 2.13 15.60
N PHE A 28 10.73 2.12 14.93
CA PHE A 28 11.04 1.10 13.93
C PHE A 28 10.92 -0.34 14.47
N HIS A 29 11.33 -0.58 15.72
CA HIS A 29 11.18 -1.90 16.34
C HIS A 29 9.71 -2.33 16.40
N ARG A 30 8.77 -1.39 16.59
CA ARG A 30 7.33 -1.67 16.58
C ARG A 30 6.85 -2.11 15.20
N VAL A 31 7.40 -1.52 14.14
CA VAL A 31 7.11 -1.94 12.74
C VAL A 31 7.61 -3.37 12.53
N VAL A 32 8.82 -3.70 12.99
CA VAL A 32 9.37 -5.05 12.89
C VAL A 32 8.52 -6.05 13.67
N GLU A 33 8.12 -5.72 14.90
CA GLU A 33 7.24 -6.58 15.74
C GLU A 33 5.93 -6.92 15.00
N VAL A 34 5.28 -5.94 14.37
CA VAL A 34 4.05 -6.19 13.58
C VAL A 34 4.33 -7.18 12.45
N LEU A 35 5.41 -7.00 11.69
CA LEU A 35 5.74 -7.88 10.58
C LEU A 35 6.13 -9.29 11.04
N GLU A 36 6.81 -9.42 12.17
CA GLU A 36 7.16 -10.72 12.77
C GLU A 36 5.93 -11.46 13.32
N GLN A 37 4.95 -10.74 13.84
CA GLN A 37 3.69 -11.32 14.33
C GLN A 37 2.76 -11.71 13.18
N GLU A 38 2.58 -10.80 12.23
CA GLU A 38 1.65 -10.98 11.12
C GLU A 38 2.18 -11.90 10.01
N LYS A 39 3.47 -11.87 9.73
CA LYS A 39 4.16 -12.66 8.70
C LYS A 39 3.47 -12.64 7.35
N PRO A 40 3.12 -11.45 6.79
CA PRO A 40 2.49 -11.38 5.50
C PRO A 40 3.41 -11.89 4.40
N ASP A 41 2.85 -12.49 3.34
CA ASP A 41 3.63 -12.95 2.18
C ASP A 41 4.09 -11.75 1.34
N LEU A 42 3.22 -10.73 1.22
CA LEU A 42 3.51 -9.47 0.52
C LEU A 42 3.00 -8.26 1.31
N VAL A 43 3.76 -7.19 1.27
CA VAL A 43 3.43 -5.91 1.95
C VAL A 43 3.59 -4.74 0.99
N GLY A 44 2.57 -3.89 0.90
CA GLY A 44 2.66 -2.56 0.31
C GLY A 44 2.92 -1.52 1.40
N PHE A 45 4.08 -0.87 1.38
CA PHE A 45 4.42 0.21 2.30
C PHE A 45 4.24 1.57 1.64
N GLN A 46 3.68 2.54 2.37
CA GLN A 46 3.54 3.93 1.94
C GLN A 46 4.32 4.86 2.89
N GLU A 47 4.61 6.08 2.42
CA GLU A 47 5.34 7.14 3.12
C GLU A 47 6.80 6.83 3.48
N VAL A 48 7.44 5.92 2.76
CA VAL A 48 8.79 5.46 3.07
C VAL A 48 9.85 6.38 2.45
N THR A 49 10.53 7.18 3.27
CA THR A 49 11.66 8.00 2.83
C THR A 49 12.90 7.15 2.55
N GLN A 50 13.94 7.75 1.97
CA GLN A 50 15.17 7.02 1.65
C GLN A 50 15.80 6.37 2.89
N GLY A 51 15.95 7.10 3.99
CA GLY A 51 16.53 6.54 5.22
C GLY A 51 15.70 5.40 5.82
N MET A 52 14.37 5.53 5.76
CA MET A 52 13.46 4.45 6.16
C MET A 52 13.63 3.21 5.27
N ARG A 53 13.69 3.41 3.94
CA ARG A 53 13.88 2.34 2.95
C ARG A 53 15.18 1.58 3.19
N ASP A 54 16.28 2.31 3.39
CA ASP A 54 17.60 1.71 3.62
C ASP A 54 17.55 0.88 4.92
N ARG A 55 16.93 1.40 5.97
CA ARG A 55 16.74 0.67 7.23
C ARG A 55 15.86 -0.57 7.10
N LEU A 56 14.76 -0.50 6.34
CA LEU A 56 13.92 -1.66 6.05
C LEU A 56 14.71 -2.74 5.29
N ARG A 57 15.50 -2.36 4.27
CA ARG A 57 16.33 -3.29 3.51
C ARG A 57 17.37 -3.99 4.37
N ASP A 58 17.97 -3.26 5.30
CA ASP A 58 19.06 -3.77 6.13
C ASP A 58 18.56 -4.58 7.34
N GLN A 59 17.39 -4.25 7.88
CA GLN A 59 16.96 -4.71 9.19
C GLN A 59 15.59 -5.42 9.20
N LEU A 60 14.97 -5.67 8.04
CA LEU A 60 13.73 -6.45 7.98
C LEU A 60 14.04 -7.91 7.63
N PRO A 61 14.08 -8.81 8.62
CA PRO A 61 14.52 -10.19 8.38
C PRO A 61 13.49 -10.96 7.54
N GLY A 62 13.98 -11.74 6.57
CA GLY A 62 13.17 -12.62 5.74
C GLY A 62 12.39 -11.93 4.62
N TYR A 63 12.55 -10.61 4.45
CA TYR A 63 11.89 -9.85 3.38
C TYR A 63 12.90 -9.22 2.42
N THR A 64 12.54 -9.22 1.15
CA THR A 64 13.17 -8.39 0.12
C THR A 64 12.31 -7.15 -0.11
N VAL A 65 12.92 -5.95 -0.07
CA VAL A 65 12.23 -4.66 -0.18
C VAL A 65 12.63 -3.96 -1.47
N GLN A 66 11.66 -3.63 -2.32
CA GLN A 66 11.85 -3.05 -3.66
C GLN A 66 11.00 -1.79 -3.86
N GLY A 67 11.48 -0.89 -4.73
CA GLY A 67 10.86 0.36 -5.11
C GLY A 67 11.80 1.56 -5.00
N CYS A 68 11.32 2.72 -5.43
CA CYS A 68 12.07 3.97 -5.42
C CYS A 68 11.22 5.16 -4.93
N GLY A 69 11.88 6.27 -4.65
CA GLY A 69 11.20 7.50 -4.26
C GLY A 69 10.50 8.20 -5.44
N ARG A 70 9.45 8.93 -5.14
CA ARG A 70 8.53 9.54 -6.11
C ARG A 70 9.04 10.80 -6.81
N GLU A 71 10.14 11.41 -6.35
CA GLU A 71 10.67 12.65 -6.91
C GLU A 71 11.54 12.42 -8.15
N LYS A 72 11.89 13.49 -8.87
CA LYS A 72 12.68 13.44 -10.12
C LYS A 72 14.00 12.70 -10.02
N ASN A 73 14.63 12.73 -8.86
CA ASN A 73 15.91 12.06 -8.56
C ASN A 73 15.72 10.71 -7.86
N TYR A 74 14.49 10.16 -7.85
CA TYR A 74 14.11 8.93 -7.15
C TYR A 74 14.28 9.01 -5.61
N HIS A 75 14.31 10.23 -5.06
CA HIS A 75 14.24 10.50 -3.62
C HIS A 75 12.79 10.74 -3.18
N GLY A 76 12.64 11.25 -1.95
CA GLY A 76 11.34 11.47 -1.33
C GLY A 76 10.68 10.17 -0.86
N GLU A 77 9.39 10.24 -0.65
CA GLU A 77 8.60 9.08 -0.22
C GLU A 77 8.45 8.05 -1.33
N SER A 78 8.48 6.79 -0.95
CA SER A 78 8.39 5.63 -1.83
C SER A 78 7.12 4.84 -1.53
N MET A 79 6.55 4.22 -2.57
CA MET A 79 5.55 3.16 -2.48
C MET A 79 6.30 1.85 -2.63
N LEU A 80 6.80 1.29 -1.50
CA LEU A 80 7.60 0.07 -1.55
C LEU A 80 6.74 -1.18 -1.57
N ILE A 81 7.30 -2.21 -2.18
CA ILE A 81 6.81 -3.58 -2.08
C ILE A 81 7.83 -4.38 -1.29
N ALA A 82 7.38 -5.08 -0.26
CA ALA A 82 8.16 -6.08 0.44
C ALA A 82 7.50 -7.45 0.26
N TYR A 83 8.32 -8.48 0.13
CA TYR A 83 7.86 -9.85 -0.03
C TYR A 83 8.78 -10.84 0.68
N ARG A 84 8.22 -11.95 1.12
CA ARG A 84 8.99 -13.03 1.74
C ARG A 84 10.01 -13.60 0.75
N THR A 85 11.29 -13.51 1.10
CA THR A 85 12.42 -13.91 0.24
C THR A 85 12.42 -15.42 -0.04
N ASP A 86 11.89 -16.22 0.88
CA ASP A 86 11.84 -17.69 0.78
C ASP A 86 10.63 -18.22 -0.01
N ALA A 87 9.63 -17.38 -0.26
CA ALA A 87 8.35 -17.79 -0.84
C ALA A 87 8.01 -17.10 -2.17
N VAL A 88 8.58 -15.93 -2.45
CA VAL A 88 8.20 -15.09 -3.58
C VAL A 88 9.40 -14.77 -4.47
N GLU A 89 9.25 -15.02 -5.77
CA GLU A 89 10.16 -14.60 -6.82
C GLU A 89 9.65 -13.34 -7.50
N LEU A 90 10.50 -12.32 -7.65
CA LEU A 90 10.22 -11.11 -8.42
C LEU A 90 10.59 -11.32 -9.88
N ILE A 91 9.63 -11.25 -10.78
CA ILE A 91 9.82 -11.38 -12.23
C ILE A 91 10.12 -10.02 -12.87
N SER A 92 9.31 -9.00 -12.56
CA SER A 92 9.53 -7.63 -13.03
C SER A 92 9.03 -6.61 -12.01
N LEU A 93 9.58 -5.38 -12.08
CA LEU A 93 9.19 -4.26 -11.24
C LEU A 93 9.09 -3.00 -12.07
N GLU A 94 7.99 -2.28 -11.94
CA GLU A 94 7.76 -0.98 -12.56
C GLU A 94 7.40 0.07 -11.50
N ASN A 95 7.93 1.27 -11.69
CA ASN A 95 7.55 2.46 -10.92
C ASN A 95 6.88 3.43 -11.89
N ILE A 96 5.60 3.73 -11.66
CA ILE A 96 4.75 4.44 -12.61
C ILE A 96 4.17 5.66 -11.91
N TRP A 97 4.46 6.87 -12.44
CA TRP A 97 3.94 8.12 -11.89
C TRP A 97 2.49 8.35 -12.32
N LEU A 98 1.69 8.79 -11.37
CA LEU A 98 0.31 9.18 -11.60
C LEU A 98 0.30 10.58 -12.24
N SER A 99 0.36 10.59 -13.57
CA SER A 99 0.50 11.79 -14.38
C SER A 99 0.25 11.50 -15.87
N PRO A 100 0.11 12.51 -16.73
CA PRO A 100 0.05 12.32 -18.20
C PRO A 100 1.34 11.75 -18.79
N THR A 101 2.45 11.75 -18.07
CA THR A 101 3.76 11.22 -18.48
C THR A 101 4.25 10.18 -17.46
N PRO A 102 3.64 8.98 -17.41
CA PRO A 102 3.80 8.03 -16.32
C PRO A 102 5.21 7.46 -16.14
N HIS A 103 6.05 7.54 -17.17
CA HIS A 103 7.44 7.08 -17.12
C HIS A 103 8.46 8.21 -16.89
N VAL A 104 7.98 9.42 -16.58
CA VAL A 104 8.84 10.56 -16.24
C VAL A 104 8.84 10.74 -14.73
N ALA A 105 9.98 10.47 -14.10
CA ALA A 105 10.14 10.59 -12.66
C ALA A 105 9.80 12.00 -12.15
N GLY A 106 9.00 12.07 -11.09
CA GLY A 106 8.57 13.32 -10.48
C GLY A 106 7.48 14.07 -11.24
N SER A 107 6.87 13.46 -12.26
CA SER A 107 5.75 14.06 -12.99
C SER A 107 4.47 14.07 -12.16
N THR A 108 3.56 15.00 -12.47
CA THR A 108 2.29 15.23 -11.75
C THR A 108 1.17 15.52 -12.75
N PHE A 109 -0.09 15.44 -12.31
CA PHE A 109 -1.22 15.94 -13.10
C PHE A 109 -1.30 17.48 -13.11
N GLY A 110 -0.68 18.13 -12.10
CA GLY A 110 -0.92 19.55 -11.86
C GLY A 110 -2.32 19.82 -11.32
N GLY A 111 -2.92 20.94 -11.67
CA GLY A 111 -4.29 21.27 -11.24
C GLY A 111 -4.41 21.40 -9.72
N ASP A 112 -5.27 20.60 -9.11
CA ASP A 112 -5.52 20.56 -7.67
C ASP A 112 -4.57 19.64 -6.89
N GLN A 113 -3.66 18.92 -7.58
CA GLN A 113 -2.71 18.02 -6.94
C GLN A 113 -1.85 18.77 -5.93
N SER A 114 -1.58 18.13 -4.79
CA SER A 114 -0.57 18.62 -3.84
C SER A 114 0.79 18.82 -4.52
N GLY A 115 1.71 19.53 -3.88
CA GLY A 115 3.07 19.70 -4.40
C GLY A 115 3.88 18.40 -4.51
N CYS A 116 3.28 17.25 -4.14
CA CYS A 116 3.94 15.95 -4.12
C CYS A 116 3.60 15.14 -5.38
N PRO A 117 4.58 14.65 -6.15
CA PRO A 117 4.34 13.62 -7.16
C PRO A 117 3.71 12.38 -6.52
N ARG A 118 2.81 11.70 -7.24
CA ARG A 118 2.20 10.44 -6.81
C ARG A 118 2.53 9.35 -7.80
N MET A 119 2.61 8.12 -7.33
CA MET A 119 3.00 6.99 -8.14
C MET A 119 2.42 5.70 -7.56
N PHE A 120 2.51 4.64 -8.34
CA PHE A 120 2.39 3.28 -7.84
C PHE A 120 3.61 2.47 -8.24
N THR A 121 3.92 1.46 -7.44
CA THR A 121 4.89 0.42 -7.75
C THR A 121 4.12 -0.84 -8.10
N SER A 122 4.43 -1.45 -9.23
CA SER A 122 3.85 -2.70 -9.69
C SER A 122 4.91 -3.77 -9.84
N ALA A 123 4.71 -4.91 -9.23
CA ALA A 123 5.58 -6.08 -9.33
C ALA A 123 4.82 -7.26 -9.91
N LEU A 124 5.32 -7.84 -11.00
CA LEU A 124 4.91 -9.18 -11.41
C LEU A 124 5.71 -10.16 -10.57
N VAL A 125 5.03 -10.95 -9.77
CA VAL A 125 5.62 -11.88 -8.83
C VAL A 125 5.09 -13.30 -9.03
N LYS A 126 5.88 -14.28 -8.62
CA LYS A 126 5.49 -15.68 -8.53
C LYS A 126 5.65 -16.15 -7.09
N HIS A 127 4.57 -16.61 -6.48
CA HIS A 127 4.62 -17.28 -5.19
C HIS A 127 4.77 -18.79 -5.36
N ASN A 128 5.53 -19.46 -4.50
CA ASN A 128 5.79 -20.89 -4.58
C ASN A 128 4.51 -21.74 -4.63
N ASP A 129 3.47 -21.30 -3.92
CA ASP A 129 2.23 -22.04 -3.72
C ASP A 129 1.08 -21.55 -4.64
N VAL A 130 1.33 -20.57 -5.52
CA VAL A 130 0.36 -20.06 -6.49
C VAL A 130 0.73 -20.54 -7.89
N PRO A 131 -0.21 -21.09 -8.69
CA PRO A 131 0.14 -21.72 -9.97
C PRO A 131 0.69 -20.75 -11.02
N LEU A 132 0.21 -19.52 -11.06
CA LEU A 132 0.56 -18.51 -12.07
C LEU A 132 1.14 -17.24 -11.42
N PRO A 133 2.00 -16.49 -12.13
CA PRO A 133 2.39 -15.15 -11.71
C PRO A 133 1.18 -14.22 -11.61
N PHE A 134 1.28 -13.23 -10.74
CA PHE A 134 0.27 -12.18 -10.53
C PHE A 134 0.91 -10.83 -10.26
N TYR A 135 0.17 -9.76 -10.50
CA TYR A 135 0.62 -8.41 -10.19
C TYR A 135 0.31 -8.05 -8.74
N PHE A 136 1.35 -7.64 -8.01
CA PHE A 136 1.22 -6.98 -6.73
C PHE A 136 1.50 -5.49 -6.90
N ILE A 137 0.52 -4.64 -6.62
CA ILE A 137 0.55 -3.20 -6.91
C ILE A 137 0.36 -2.45 -5.59
N ASN A 138 1.19 -1.42 -5.37
CA ASN A 138 1.10 -0.57 -4.19
C ASN A 138 1.09 0.91 -4.57
N THR A 139 0.15 1.68 -4.03
CA THR A 139 -0.04 3.09 -4.33
C THR A 139 -0.22 3.95 -3.08
N HIS A 140 -0.06 5.28 -3.25
CA HIS A 140 -0.48 6.30 -2.29
C HIS A 140 -1.02 7.50 -3.07
N LEU A 141 -2.35 7.66 -3.06
CA LEU A 141 -3.02 8.71 -3.82
C LEU A 141 -2.84 10.09 -3.16
N ASP A 142 -3.21 11.14 -3.87
CA ASP A 142 -3.02 12.51 -3.39
C ASP A 142 -3.91 12.85 -2.19
N HIS A 143 -3.34 13.47 -1.17
CA HIS A 143 -4.05 13.80 0.07
C HIS A 143 -4.86 15.11 -0.01
N VAL A 144 -4.61 15.96 -1.02
CA VAL A 144 -5.29 17.25 -1.23
C VAL A 144 -6.25 17.18 -2.40
N GLY A 145 -5.72 16.90 -3.60
CA GLY A 145 -6.42 17.05 -4.86
C GLY A 145 -7.44 15.95 -5.12
N LYS A 146 -8.73 16.28 -5.11
CA LYS A 146 -9.79 15.31 -5.43
C LYS A 146 -9.77 14.91 -6.91
N ASP A 147 -9.46 15.84 -7.81
CA ASP A 147 -9.34 15.54 -9.24
C ASP A 147 -8.07 14.73 -9.50
N ALA A 148 -6.96 15.07 -8.85
CA ALA A 148 -5.72 14.30 -8.92
C ALA A 148 -5.92 12.85 -8.42
N ARG A 149 -6.66 12.64 -7.30
CA ARG A 149 -7.01 11.27 -6.84
C ARG A 149 -7.83 10.51 -7.87
N TYR A 150 -8.85 11.16 -8.43
CA TYR A 150 -9.70 10.53 -9.44
C TYR A 150 -8.93 10.14 -10.70
N LEU A 151 -8.06 11.03 -11.21
CA LEU A 151 -7.19 10.75 -12.35
C LEU A 151 -6.19 9.64 -12.03
N GLY A 152 -5.63 9.62 -10.82
CA GLY A 152 -4.78 8.54 -10.35
C GLY A 152 -5.50 7.19 -10.31
N ALA A 153 -6.73 7.16 -9.79
CA ALA A 153 -7.57 5.97 -9.79
C ALA A 153 -7.90 5.48 -11.21
N MET A 154 -8.18 6.41 -12.15
CA MET A 154 -8.38 6.06 -13.57
C MET A 154 -7.13 5.41 -14.16
N GLN A 155 -5.95 5.93 -13.88
CA GLN A 155 -4.70 5.40 -14.39
C GLN A 155 -4.38 4.02 -13.81
N LEU A 156 -4.64 3.78 -12.52
CA LEU A 156 -4.55 2.46 -11.88
C LEU A 156 -5.50 1.46 -12.55
N VAL A 157 -6.77 1.83 -12.73
CA VAL A 157 -7.76 0.99 -13.43
C VAL A 157 -7.31 0.66 -14.85
N GLN A 158 -6.82 1.65 -15.60
CA GLN A 158 -6.32 1.44 -16.96
C GLN A 158 -5.13 0.48 -16.97
N TYR A 159 -4.18 0.65 -16.05
CA TYR A 159 -3.03 -0.24 -15.92
C TYR A 159 -3.47 -1.68 -15.62
N ILE A 160 -4.30 -1.88 -14.60
CA ILE A 160 -4.81 -3.21 -14.22
C ILE A 160 -5.59 -3.84 -15.37
N SER A 161 -6.44 -3.08 -16.07
CA SER A 161 -7.24 -3.58 -17.18
C SER A 161 -6.43 -3.95 -18.42
N SER A 162 -5.18 -3.45 -18.55
CA SER A 162 -4.29 -3.81 -19.66
C SER A 162 -3.58 -5.16 -19.47
N HIS A 163 -3.66 -5.75 -18.27
CA HIS A 163 -3.06 -7.03 -17.92
C HIS A 163 -4.15 -8.10 -17.74
N ARG A 164 -3.81 -9.37 -17.98
CA ARG A 164 -4.74 -10.50 -17.86
C ARG A 164 -4.51 -11.32 -16.59
N GLU A 165 -3.32 -11.22 -16.03
CA GLU A 165 -2.93 -11.88 -14.80
C GLU A 165 -3.77 -11.38 -13.64
N TYR A 166 -3.91 -12.19 -12.60
CA TYR A 166 -4.49 -11.74 -11.34
C TYR A 166 -3.76 -10.52 -10.81
N PHE A 167 -4.47 -9.67 -10.07
CA PHE A 167 -3.86 -8.55 -9.38
C PHE A 167 -4.25 -8.51 -7.90
N ILE A 168 -3.36 -7.93 -7.10
CA ILE A 168 -3.60 -7.50 -5.73
C ILE A 168 -3.11 -6.05 -5.64
N LEU A 169 -4.02 -5.12 -5.34
CA LEU A 169 -3.74 -3.69 -5.22
C LEU A 169 -3.88 -3.27 -3.76
N THR A 170 -2.79 -2.77 -3.18
CA THR A 170 -2.73 -2.21 -1.84
C THR A 170 -2.47 -0.71 -1.88
N GLY A 171 -2.81 0.02 -0.83
CA GLY A 171 -2.42 1.42 -0.72
C GLY A 171 -3.21 2.23 0.28
N ASP A 172 -2.66 3.43 0.54
CA ASP A 172 -3.37 4.55 1.13
C ASP A 172 -3.98 5.39 -0.01
N PHE A 173 -5.29 5.35 -0.12
CA PHE A 173 -6.01 6.04 -1.19
C PHE A 173 -6.38 7.48 -0.82
N ASN A 174 -6.15 7.90 0.43
CA ASN A 174 -6.58 9.21 0.94
C ASN A 174 -8.05 9.53 0.62
N ALA A 175 -8.88 8.51 0.54
CA ALA A 175 -10.26 8.54 0.09
C ALA A 175 -11.11 7.58 0.91
N THR A 176 -12.26 8.04 1.38
CA THR A 176 -13.24 7.22 2.10
C THR A 176 -14.06 6.35 1.14
N PRO A 177 -14.74 5.28 1.62
CA PRO A 177 -15.48 4.36 0.74
C PRO A 177 -16.54 5.02 -0.14
N ASP A 178 -17.09 6.15 0.27
CA ASP A 178 -18.08 6.94 -0.48
C ASP A 178 -17.47 7.88 -1.52
N ALA A 179 -16.13 7.98 -1.58
CA ALA A 179 -15.46 8.83 -2.54
C ALA A 179 -15.59 8.29 -3.97
N ARG A 180 -15.68 9.21 -4.94
CA ARG A 180 -15.87 8.87 -6.37
C ARG A 180 -14.74 8.00 -6.94
N GLU A 181 -13.51 8.18 -6.48
CA GLU A 181 -12.33 7.42 -6.90
C GLU A 181 -12.42 5.95 -6.44
N ILE A 182 -12.95 5.68 -5.25
CA ILE A 182 -13.18 4.31 -4.78
C ILE A 182 -14.33 3.66 -5.55
N GLY A 183 -15.44 4.40 -5.76
CA GLY A 183 -16.53 3.94 -6.61
C GLY A 183 -16.10 3.65 -8.05
N LEU A 184 -15.18 4.44 -8.61
CA LEU A 184 -14.59 4.19 -9.93
C LEU A 184 -13.85 2.85 -9.98
N ILE A 185 -12.94 2.61 -9.04
CA ILE A 185 -12.12 1.38 -8.98
C ILE A 185 -13.03 0.16 -8.87
N THR A 186 -13.95 0.17 -7.90
CA THR A 186 -14.88 -0.92 -7.66
C THR A 186 -15.70 -1.24 -8.91
N LYS A 187 -16.33 -0.23 -9.51
CA LYS A 187 -17.19 -0.42 -10.68
C LYS A 187 -16.40 -0.81 -11.94
N ALA A 188 -15.24 -0.19 -12.17
CA ALA A 188 -14.47 -0.45 -13.39
C ALA A 188 -13.83 -1.84 -13.39
N LEU A 189 -13.48 -2.39 -12.23
CA LEU A 189 -12.88 -3.71 -12.10
C LEU A 189 -13.91 -4.83 -11.80
N GLU A 190 -15.19 -4.49 -11.66
CA GLU A 190 -16.27 -5.44 -11.42
C GLU A 190 -16.34 -6.53 -12.52
N ALA A 191 -16.10 -6.15 -13.77
CA ALA A 191 -16.09 -7.09 -14.90
C ALA A 191 -14.99 -8.17 -14.81
N ARG A 192 -13.97 -7.93 -13.98
CA ARG A 192 -12.91 -8.90 -13.65
C ARG A 192 -13.25 -9.74 -12.42
N GLY A 193 -14.37 -9.49 -11.76
CA GLY A 193 -14.71 -10.10 -10.48
C GLY A 193 -13.95 -9.48 -9.29
N ALA A 194 -13.35 -8.29 -9.48
CA ALA A 194 -12.58 -7.66 -8.42
C ALA A 194 -13.45 -7.22 -7.24
N VAL A 195 -12.89 -7.38 -6.04
CA VAL A 195 -13.52 -7.02 -4.77
C VAL A 195 -12.61 -6.13 -3.93
N ASP A 196 -13.19 -5.28 -3.10
CA ASP A 196 -12.51 -4.64 -1.97
C ASP A 196 -12.53 -5.60 -0.79
N CYS A 197 -11.40 -6.26 -0.50
CA CYS A 197 -11.27 -7.15 0.66
C CYS A 197 -11.53 -6.43 1.98
N THR A 198 -11.31 -5.13 2.01
CA THR A 198 -11.39 -4.30 3.21
C THR A 198 -12.75 -3.58 3.36
N ALA A 199 -13.76 -3.88 2.52
CA ALA A 199 -15.02 -3.14 2.44
C ALA A 199 -15.71 -2.98 3.81
N GLU A 200 -15.72 -4.04 4.62
CA GLU A 200 -16.40 -4.07 5.93
C GLU A 200 -15.51 -3.61 7.09
N LEU A 201 -14.26 -3.18 6.83
CA LEU A 201 -13.35 -2.74 7.88
C LEU A 201 -13.67 -1.31 8.33
N GLY A 202 -13.40 -1.05 9.61
CA GLY A 202 -13.48 0.27 10.23
C GLY A 202 -12.38 1.24 9.80
N GLY A 203 -12.32 2.39 10.48
CA GLY A 203 -11.33 3.43 10.20
C GLY A 203 -9.89 2.95 10.43
N THR A 204 -9.03 3.20 9.47
CA THR A 204 -7.61 2.81 9.49
C THR A 204 -6.69 3.94 9.98
N PHE A 205 -7.00 5.19 9.63
CA PHE A 205 -6.25 6.36 10.10
C PHE A 205 -6.71 6.83 11.48
N HIS A 206 -5.81 6.82 12.46
CA HIS A 206 -6.09 7.20 13.85
C HIS A 206 -5.20 8.34 14.39
N ASN A 207 -4.23 8.83 13.60
CA ASN A 207 -3.36 9.96 13.94
C ASN A 207 -2.67 9.78 15.31
N PHE A 208 -1.95 8.66 15.51
CA PHE A 208 -1.32 8.29 16.78
C PHE A 208 -2.30 8.33 17.97
N GLY A 209 -3.49 7.76 17.78
CA GLY A 209 -4.54 7.70 18.80
C GLY A 209 -5.21 9.02 19.14
N ARG A 210 -4.91 10.12 18.40
CA ARG A 210 -5.58 11.43 18.63
C ARG A 210 -7.01 11.46 18.13
N LEU A 211 -7.37 10.56 17.21
CA LEU A 211 -8.74 10.40 16.74
C LEU A 211 -9.44 9.30 17.56
N ALA A 212 -10.57 9.66 18.18
CA ALA A 212 -11.44 8.70 18.81
C ALA A 212 -11.95 7.66 17.79
N PRO A 213 -12.23 6.41 18.19
CA PRO A 213 -12.58 5.32 17.26
C PRO A 213 -13.64 5.68 16.22
N GLU A 214 -14.68 6.39 16.61
CA GLU A 214 -15.79 6.84 15.74
C GLU A 214 -15.42 7.97 14.77
N LYS A 215 -14.24 8.58 14.93
CA LYS A 215 -13.68 9.63 14.05
C LYS A 215 -12.57 9.12 13.15
N ARG A 216 -12.15 7.87 13.33
CA ARG A 216 -11.17 7.26 12.45
C ARG A 216 -11.77 7.11 11.06
N VAL A 217 -10.95 7.30 10.03
CA VAL A 217 -11.39 7.18 8.63
C VAL A 217 -10.73 5.98 7.97
N LYS A 218 -11.51 5.23 7.19
CA LYS A 218 -10.96 4.16 6.33
C LYS A 218 -10.43 4.79 5.05
N ILE A 219 -9.12 4.69 4.84
CA ILE A 219 -8.42 5.20 3.65
C ILE A 219 -7.39 4.22 3.10
N ASP A 220 -7.15 3.11 3.80
CA ASP A 220 -6.27 2.02 3.39
C ASP A 220 -7.09 0.84 2.85
N TYR A 221 -6.67 0.29 1.71
CA TYR A 221 -7.44 -0.71 0.97
C TYR A 221 -6.58 -1.86 0.47
N VAL A 222 -7.26 -3.00 0.26
CA VAL A 222 -6.76 -4.15 -0.51
C VAL A 222 -7.84 -4.56 -1.50
N PHE A 223 -7.56 -4.40 -2.79
CA PHE A 223 -8.42 -4.87 -3.89
C PHE A 223 -7.77 -6.06 -4.59
N THR A 224 -8.57 -7.00 -5.07
CA THR A 224 -8.09 -8.14 -5.85
C THR A 224 -9.20 -8.70 -6.75
N ASP A 225 -8.83 -9.34 -7.86
CA ASP A 225 -9.72 -10.20 -8.66
C ASP A 225 -9.54 -11.69 -8.32
N GLY A 226 -8.72 -12.00 -7.31
CA GLY A 226 -8.73 -13.28 -6.63
C GLY A 226 -9.89 -13.38 -5.62
N LYS A 227 -10.00 -14.53 -4.95
CA LYS A 227 -10.97 -14.72 -3.88
C LYS A 227 -10.47 -14.13 -2.58
N CYS A 228 -11.18 -13.15 -2.03
CA CYS A 228 -10.94 -12.66 -0.67
C CYS A 228 -11.60 -13.60 0.34
N GLU A 229 -10.81 -14.23 1.19
CA GLU A 229 -11.31 -15.14 2.22
C GLU A 229 -11.69 -14.38 3.50
N SER A 230 -10.88 -13.42 3.90
CA SER A 230 -11.13 -12.54 5.04
C SER A 230 -10.18 -11.35 5.03
N ALA A 231 -10.50 -10.32 5.78
CA ALA A 231 -9.61 -9.20 6.05
C ALA A 231 -9.81 -8.68 7.48
N TYR A 232 -8.81 -7.99 8.00
CA TYR A 232 -8.88 -7.38 9.33
C TYR A 232 -7.92 -6.18 9.46
N VAL A 233 -8.22 -5.35 10.43
CA VAL A 233 -7.35 -4.25 10.85
C VAL A 233 -6.36 -4.81 11.89
N VAL A 234 -5.08 -4.55 11.70
CA VAL A 234 -4.05 -4.81 12.72
C VAL A 234 -4.08 -3.64 13.69
N GLU A 235 -4.83 -3.79 14.78
CA GLU A 235 -5.01 -2.70 15.75
C GLU A 235 -3.68 -2.33 16.41
N ASP A 236 -3.30 -1.04 16.35
CA ASP A 236 -2.12 -0.53 17.02
C ASP A 236 -2.41 -0.26 18.50
N ILE A 237 -1.95 -1.17 19.36
CA ILE A 237 -2.00 -1.00 20.81
C ILE A 237 -0.67 -0.36 21.23
N PRO A 238 -0.67 0.93 21.63
CA PRO A 238 0.58 1.61 21.96
C PRO A 238 1.26 1.00 23.18
N VAL A 239 2.58 0.87 23.11
CA VAL A 239 3.41 0.46 24.23
C VAL A 239 4.09 1.72 24.77
N GLU A 240 3.86 2.05 26.05
CA GLU A 240 4.37 3.28 26.69
C GLU A 240 4.05 4.57 25.89
N GLY A 241 2.89 4.58 25.21
CA GLY A 241 2.45 5.70 24.38
C GLY A 241 3.05 5.74 22.97
N GLN A 242 3.86 4.75 22.60
CA GLN A 242 4.46 4.62 21.28
C GLN A 242 3.64 3.71 20.39
N PHE A 243 3.17 4.25 19.28
CA PHE A 243 2.46 3.56 18.21
C PHE A 243 3.43 3.01 17.15
N TYR A 244 3.02 2.02 16.36
CA TYR A 244 3.81 1.56 15.21
C TYR A 244 3.63 2.49 13.97
N SER A 245 2.50 3.20 13.84
CA SER A 245 2.20 4.20 12.81
C SER A 245 1.07 5.13 13.29
N ASP A 246 0.67 6.11 12.50
CA ASP A 246 -0.57 6.87 12.66
C ASP A 246 -1.75 6.25 11.87
N HIS A 247 -1.46 5.18 11.12
CA HIS A 247 -2.42 4.28 10.50
C HIS A 247 -2.34 2.89 11.13
N ASN A 248 -3.49 2.23 11.24
CA ASN A 248 -3.53 0.78 11.43
C ASN A 248 -3.22 0.10 10.09
N ALA A 249 -2.32 -0.88 10.08
CA ALA A 249 -2.14 -1.74 8.93
C ALA A 249 -3.42 -2.56 8.67
N VAL A 250 -3.67 -2.92 7.41
CA VAL A 250 -4.76 -3.83 7.05
C VAL A 250 -4.19 -5.10 6.43
N CYS A 251 -4.72 -6.24 6.86
CA CYS A 251 -4.39 -7.54 6.31
C CYS A 251 -5.58 -8.14 5.57
N ALA A 252 -5.31 -8.82 4.46
CA ALA A 252 -6.29 -9.62 3.74
C ALA A 252 -5.73 -11.01 3.41
N PHE A 253 -6.56 -12.01 3.46
CA PHE A 253 -6.26 -13.36 2.99
C PHE A 253 -6.87 -13.54 1.60
N VAL A 254 -6.02 -13.78 0.61
CA VAL A 254 -6.38 -13.83 -0.81
C VAL A 254 -5.97 -15.18 -1.40
N THR A 255 -6.88 -15.84 -2.10
CA THR A 255 -6.61 -17.07 -2.87
C THR A 255 -6.64 -16.74 -4.36
N LEU A 256 -5.59 -17.17 -5.09
CA LEU A 256 -5.46 -17.06 -6.53
C LEU A 256 -5.47 -18.47 -7.13
N ASP A 257 -6.46 -18.80 -7.98
CA ASP A 257 -6.68 -20.13 -8.57
C ASP A 257 -6.05 -20.30 -9.95
#